data_58f2cfae06ed9699536c214b0efdac6f
#
_entry.id   58f2cfae06ed9699536c214b0efdac6f
#
_cell.length_a   1.000
_cell.length_b   1.000
_cell.length_c   1.000
_cell.angle_alpha   90.00
_cell.angle_beta   90.00
_cell.angle_gamma   90.00
#
_symmetry.space_group_name_H-M   'P 1'
#
loop_
_entity.id
_entity.type
_entity.pdbx_description
1 polymer ?
#
loop_
_entity_poly.entity_id
_entity_poly.type
_entity_poly.pdbx_seq_one_letter_code
_entity_poly.pdbx_strand_id
1 'polypeptide(L)'
;NMVAKNASNLEYDVNSGNRNEREAHVEEQLCSLIGAEAVTIVNNNAASVMLVLNTLARRKEVLVSRGELIEIGGSFRLPDIMKSSNCKLREVGTTNRTYIEDYANAISPSSALIFKAYSSNFTIKGFTKAVEEGELVNLGKL
;
A
#
# COMPACT_ATOMS: atom_id res chain seq x y z
N ASN A 1 -31.62 20.37 5.46
CA ASN A 1 -30.34 19.72 5.65
C ASN A 1 -30.11 19.45 7.13
N MET A 2 -29.94 18.18 7.52
CA MET A 2 -29.83 17.76 8.93
C MET A 2 -28.58 18.33 9.60
N VAL A 3 -27.45 18.36 8.90
CA VAL A 3 -26.16 18.88 9.41
C VAL A 3 -26.23 20.38 9.75
N ALA A 4 -27.01 21.14 8.97
CA ALA A 4 -27.17 22.59 9.23
C ALA A 4 -28.04 22.90 10.46
N LYS A 5 -28.77 21.93 10.98
CA LYS A 5 -29.67 22.06 12.12
C LYS A 5 -29.14 21.47 13.42
N ASN A 6 -28.08 20.65 13.35
CA ASN A 6 -27.52 19.96 14.51
C ASN A 6 -26.03 20.24 14.61
N ALA A 7 -25.55 20.40 15.83
CA ALA A 7 -24.11 20.43 16.09
C ALA A 7 -23.48 19.09 15.71
N SER A 8 -22.23 19.12 15.27
CA SER A 8 -21.44 17.93 14.96
C SER A 8 -20.18 17.87 15.82
N ASN A 9 -19.71 16.66 16.08
CA ASN A 9 -18.56 16.37 16.93
C ASN A 9 -17.29 16.01 16.15
N LEU A 10 -17.06 16.63 14.98
CA LEU A 10 -15.97 16.26 14.08
C LEU A 10 -14.56 16.27 14.72
N GLU A 11 -14.33 17.13 15.67
CA GLU A 11 -13.03 17.26 16.38
C GLU A 11 -13.18 17.04 17.88
N TYR A 12 -14.20 16.30 18.31
CA TYR A 12 -14.53 16.12 19.72
C TYR A 12 -14.93 14.69 20.00
N ASP A 13 -14.28 14.08 20.98
CA ASP A 13 -14.67 12.76 21.49
C ASP A 13 -15.71 12.93 22.59
N VAL A 14 -16.93 12.49 22.31
CA VAL A 14 -18.06 12.57 23.25
C VAL A 14 -17.87 11.73 24.51
N ASN A 15 -17.05 10.67 24.45
CA ASN A 15 -16.84 9.78 25.59
C ASN A 15 -15.82 10.35 26.59
N SER A 16 -14.71 10.85 26.07
CA SER A 16 -13.63 11.41 26.91
C SER A 16 -13.79 12.89 27.23
N GLY A 17 -14.62 13.61 26.47
CA GLY A 17 -14.79 15.04 26.59
C GLY A 17 -13.60 15.87 26.09
N ASN A 18 -12.70 15.28 25.33
CA ASN A 18 -11.50 15.94 24.83
C ASN A 18 -11.56 16.20 23.32
N ARG A 19 -10.68 17.07 22.85
CA ARG A 19 -10.46 17.26 21.42
C ARG A 19 -9.88 15.98 20.83
N ASN A 20 -10.39 15.56 19.67
CA ASN A 20 -9.97 14.38 18.95
C ASN A 20 -9.74 14.69 17.46
N GLU A 21 -9.01 13.83 16.76
CA GLU A 21 -8.80 13.94 15.34
C GLU A 21 -10.02 13.43 14.58
N ARG A 22 -10.29 14.02 13.40
CA ARG A 22 -11.45 13.65 12.57
C ARG A 22 -11.43 12.20 12.12
N GLU A 23 -10.25 11.66 11.92
CA GLU A 23 -10.05 10.28 11.47
C GLU A 23 -10.51 9.25 12.50
N ALA A 24 -10.39 9.56 13.78
CA ALA A 24 -10.77 8.67 14.88
C ALA A 24 -12.23 8.20 14.81
N HIS A 25 -13.13 9.03 14.25
CA HIS A 25 -14.53 8.64 14.08
C HIS A 25 -14.79 7.52 13.09
N VAL A 26 -13.87 7.30 12.16
CA VAL A 26 -14.00 6.26 11.11
C VAL A 26 -12.96 5.15 11.25
N GLU A 27 -11.89 5.39 12.01
CA GLU A 27 -10.80 4.44 12.21
C GLU A 27 -11.30 3.12 12.78
N GLU A 28 -12.05 3.15 13.88
CA GLU A 28 -12.58 1.96 14.53
C GLU A 28 -13.48 1.14 13.58
N GLN A 29 -14.32 1.83 12.80
CA GLN A 29 -15.20 1.17 11.84
C GLN A 29 -14.43 0.51 10.71
N LEU A 30 -13.41 1.20 10.17
CA LEU A 30 -12.56 0.66 9.11
C LEU A 30 -11.69 -0.49 9.64
N CYS A 31 -11.09 -0.37 10.82
CA CYS A 31 -10.33 -1.45 11.45
C CYS A 31 -11.19 -2.71 11.61
N SER A 32 -12.42 -2.55 12.08
CA SER A 32 -13.37 -3.66 12.23
C SER A 32 -13.75 -4.29 10.89
N LEU A 33 -13.96 -3.47 9.86
CA LEU A 33 -14.37 -3.93 8.53
C LEU A 33 -13.29 -4.74 7.81
N ILE A 34 -12.03 -4.31 7.90
CA ILE A 34 -10.91 -4.90 7.16
C ILE A 34 -10.03 -5.82 8.02
N GLY A 35 -10.29 -5.89 9.33
CA GLY A 35 -9.49 -6.70 10.28
C GLY A 35 -8.08 -6.15 10.50
N ALA A 36 -7.88 -4.82 10.42
CA ALA A 36 -6.60 -4.16 10.66
C ALA A 36 -6.46 -3.67 12.09
N GLU A 37 -5.21 -3.56 12.58
CA GLU A 37 -4.89 -3.02 13.91
C GLU A 37 -5.00 -1.48 13.95
N ALA A 38 -4.72 -0.82 12.83
CA ALA A 38 -4.81 0.63 12.69
C ALA A 38 -5.09 1.03 11.23
N VAL A 39 -5.67 2.19 11.04
CA VAL A 39 -6.01 2.75 9.73
C VAL A 39 -5.62 4.22 9.68
N THR A 40 -5.02 4.64 8.58
CA THR A 40 -4.80 6.05 8.27
C THR A 40 -5.45 6.38 6.93
N ILE A 41 -6.15 7.49 6.86
CA ILE A 41 -6.85 7.94 5.66
C ILE A 41 -6.02 9.05 5.00
N VAL A 42 -5.82 8.91 3.71
CA VAL A 42 -5.15 9.91 2.87
C VAL A 42 -6.02 10.28 1.67
N ASN A 43 -5.77 11.42 1.07
CA ASN A 43 -6.63 11.98 0.03
C ASN A 43 -6.59 11.23 -1.31
N ASN A 44 -5.58 10.40 -1.56
CA ASN A 44 -5.48 9.57 -2.77
C ASN A 44 -4.45 8.45 -2.61
N ASN A 45 -4.47 7.47 -3.54
CA ASN A 45 -3.57 6.34 -3.52
C ASN A 45 -2.09 6.72 -3.71
N ALA A 46 -1.78 7.76 -4.48
CA ALA A 46 -0.40 8.22 -4.64
C ALA A 46 0.20 8.67 -3.29
N ALA A 47 -0.58 9.39 -2.50
CA ALA A 47 -0.19 9.78 -1.14
C ALA A 47 0.00 8.57 -0.23
N SER A 48 -0.87 7.55 -0.30
CA SER A 48 -0.71 6.27 0.42
C SER A 48 0.63 5.62 0.09
N VAL A 49 0.92 5.45 -1.19
CA VAL A 49 2.16 4.80 -1.64
C VAL A 49 3.38 5.56 -1.14
N MET A 50 3.41 6.89 -1.28
CA MET A 50 4.51 7.70 -0.79
C MET A 50 4.66 7.64 0.73
N LEU A 51 3.56 7.65 1.47
CA LEU A 51 3.58 7.56 2.93
C LEU A 51 4.19 6.23 3.38
N VAL A 52 3.70 5.11 2.85
CA VAL A 52 4.20 3.76 3.17
C VAL A 52 5.68 3.62 2.84
N LEU A 53 6.08 4.01 1.62
CA LEU A 53 7.46 3.89 1.18
C LEU A 53 8.43 4.75 2.02
N ASN A 54 8.07 6.01 2.32
CA ASN A 54 8.91 6.88 3.14
C ASN A 54 9.01 6.43 4.59
N THR A 55 7.95 5.82 5.13
CA THR A 55 7.91 5.38 6.53
C THR A 55 8.64 4.05 6.72
N LEU A 56 8.37 3.07 5.86
CA LEU A 56 8.79 1.69 6.07
C LEU A 56 10.04 1.29 5.27
N ALA A 57 10.29 1.91 4.11
CA ALA A 57 11.29 1.44 3.16
C ALA A 57 12.37 2.47 2.80
N ARG A 58 12.46 3.60 3.49
CA ARG A 58 13.45 4.63 3.20
C ARG A 58 14.88 4.08 3.24
N ARG A 59 15.63 4.23 2.13
CA ARG A 59 16.99 3.72 1.90
C ARG A 59 17.11 2.19 1.89
N LYS A 60 15.99 1.48 1.90
CA LYS A 60 15.94 0.02 1.83
C LYS A 60 15.37 -0.46 0.50
N GLU A 61 15.40 -1.76 0.28
CA GLU A 61 14.87 -2.40 -0.92
C GLU A 61 13.37 -2.68 -0.78
N VAL A 62 12.66 -2.45 -1.88
CA VAL A 62 11.24 -2.78 -2.07
C VAL A 62 11.16 -3.78 -3.22
N LEU A 63 10.71 -5.00 -2.94
CA LEU A 63 10.56 -6.05 -3.93
C LEU A 63 9.24 -5.87 -4.69
N VAL A 64 9.33 -5.83 -6.02
CA VAL A 64 8.16 -5.67 -6.90
C VAL A 64 8.26 -6.60 -8.09
N SER A 65 7.18 -7.26 -8.45
CA SER A 65 7.11 -8.00 -9.71
C SER A 65 7.29 -7.07 -10.91
N ARG A 66 8.09 -7.47 -11.90
CA ARG A 66 8.22 -6.72 -13.16
C ARG A 66 6.90 -6.52 -13.87
N GLY A 67 5.97 -7.47 -13.78
CA GLY A 67 4.62 -7.33 -14.31
C GLY A 67 3.74 -6.31 -13.59
N GLU A 68 4.17 -5.83 -12.44
CA GLU A 68 3.45 -4.87 -11.59
C GLU A 68 4.12 -3.47 -11.57
N LEU A 69 5.12 -3.22 -12.42
CA LEU A 69 5.72 -1.91 -12.60
C LEU A 69 4.81 -1.02 -13.46
N ILE A 70 3.74 -0.58 -12.84
CA ILE A 70 2.63 0.10 -13.51
C ILE A 70 2.84 1.60 -13.67
N GLU A 71 2.20 2.16 -14.71
CA GLU A 71 1.92 3.58 -14.83
C GLU A 71 0.41 3.80 -14.78
N ILE A 72 -0.06 4.64 -13.86
CA ILE A 72 -1.47 4.99 -13.71
C ILE A 72 -1.61 6.49 -13.92
N GLY A 73 -2.60 6.92 -14.69
CA GLY A 73 -3.02 8.28 -14.96
C GLY A 73 -2.01 9.39 -14.61
N GLY A 74 -1.90 10.43 -15.41
CA GLY A 74 -1.11 11.61 -15.06
C GLY A 74 0.38 11.38 -14.80
N SER A 75 0.98 10.33 -15.37
CA SER A 75 2.42 9.99 -15.22
C SER A 75 2.81 9.45 -13.85
N PHE A 76 1.88 8.87 -13.08
CA PHE A 76 2.23 8.14 -11.86
C PHE A 76 2.90 6.81 -12.25
N ARG A 77 4.22 6.79 -12.24
CA ARG A 77 5.05 5.60 -12.50
C ARG A 77 5.60 5.08 -11.19
N LEU A 78 5.32 3.83 -10.89
CA LEU A 78 5.76 3.20 -9.64
C LEU A 78 7.29 3.29 -9.42
N PRO A 79 8.16 3.04 -10.42
CA PRO A 79 9.61 3.21 -10.24
C PRO A 79 10.03 4.65 -9.88
N ASP A 80 9.37 5.66 -10.47
CA ASP A 80 9.68 7.06 -10.20
C ASP A 80 9.25 7.47 -8.79
N ILE A 81 8.12 6.96 -8.33
CA ILE A 81 7.64 7.17 -6.94
C ILE A 81 8.59 6.52 -5.93
N MET A 82 9.06 5.30 -6.19
CA MET A 82 10.05 4.64 -5.33
C MET A 82 11.35 5.42 -5.26
N LYS A 83 11.84 5.91 -6.39
CA LYS A 83 13.02 6.77 -6.44
C LYS A 83 12.82 8.06 -5.65
N SER A 84 11.68 8.72 -5.83
CA SER A 84 11.32 9.95 -5.10
C SER A 84 11.17 9.73 -3.59
N SER A 85 10.75 8.53 -3.18
CA SER A 85 10.66 8.11 -1.78
C SER A 85 12.00 7.62 -1.20
N ASN A 86 13.08 7.74 -1.96
CA ASN A 86 14.41 7.32 -1.53
C ASN A 86 14.51 5.81 -1.24
N CYS A 87 13.69 4.99 -1.90
CA CYS A 87 13.71 3.54 -1.83
C CYS A 87 14.55 2.96 -2.98
N LYS A 88 15.04 1.74 -2.80
CA LYS A 88 15.70 0.97 -3.85
C LYS A 88 14.69 -0.02 -4.43
N LEU A 89 14.34 0.13 -5.69
CA LEU A 89 13.52 -0.84 -6.40
C LEU A 89 14.30 -2.14 -6.61
N ARG A 90 13.75 -3.25 -6.16
CA ARG A 90 14.22 -4.60 -6.41
C ARG A 90 13.19 -5.34 -7.26
N GLU A 91 13.43 -5.41 -8.56
CA GLU A 91 12.55 -6.11 -9.49
C GLU A 91 12.71 -7.62 -9.36
N VAL A 92 11.59 -8.36 -9.38
CA VAL A 92 11.56 -9.82 -9.34
C VAL A 92 10.74 -10.42 -10.48
N GLY A 93 11.09 -11.62 -10.87
CA GLY A 93 10.43 -12.34 -11.97
C GLY A 93 10.61 -11.69 -13.34
N THR A 94 9.64 -11.88 -14.20
CA THR A 94 9.60 -11.34 -15.57
C THR A 94 8.31 -10.54 -15.80
N THR A 95 8.18 -9.90 -16.97
CA THR A 95 7.02 -9.07 -17.33
C THR A 95 5.69 -9.83 -17.22
N ASN A 96 5.68 -11.09 -17.63
CA ASN A 96 4.46 -11.89 -17.72
C ASN A 96 4.39 -13.04 -16.70
N ARG A 97 5.50 -13.39 -16.04
CA ARG A 97 5.53 -14.47 -15.06
C ARG A 97 6.40 -14.14 -13.86
N THR A 98 5.83 -14.29 -12.69
CA THR A 98 6.54 -14.17 -11.41
C THR A 98 6.08 -15.29 -10.49
N TYR A 99 7.02 -15.94 -9.85
CA TYR A 99 6.81 -17.04 -8.92
C TYR A 99 7.21 -16.64 -7.51
N ILE A 100 6.75 -17.39 -6.52
CA ILE A 100 7.08 -17.11 -5.11
C ILE A 100 8.60 -17.24 -4.85
N GLU A 101 9.26 -18.15 -5.56
CA GLU A 101 10.71 -18.36 -5.50
C GLU A 101 11.49 -17.14 -5.99
N ASP A 102 10.97 -16.37 -6.94
CA ASP A 102 11.59 -15.13 -7.40
C ASP A 102 11.68 -14.10 -6.27
N TYR A 103 10.63 -13.99 -5.46
CA TYR A 103 10.63 -13.16 -4.26
C TYR A 103 11.54 -13.71 -3.17
N ALA A 104 11.43 -15.01 -2.87
CA ALA A 104 12.24 -15.65 -1.83
C ALA A 104 13.74 -15.50 -2.09
N ASN A 105 14.17 -15.70 -3.34
CA ASN A 105 15.57 -15.56 -3.74
C ASN A 105 16.07 -14.11 -3.79
N ALA A 106 15.16 -13.13 -3.85
CA ALA A 106 15.50 -11.72 -3.89
C ALA A 106 15.53 -11.07 -2.49
N ILE A 107 14.96 -11.70 -1.47
CA ILE A 107 14.97 -11.18 -0.10
C ILE A 107 16.41 -11.10 0.42
N SER A 108 16.75 -9.98 1.02
CA SER A 108 18.05 -9.68 1.61
C SER A 108 17.88 -8.93 2.94
N PRO A 109 18.94 -8.78 3.75
CA PRO A 109 18.89 -7.92 4.94
C PRO A 109 18.54 -6.46 4.66
N SER A 110 18.65 -6.02 3.41
CA SER A 110 18.27 -4.68 2.97
C SER A 110 16.79 -4.59 2.58
N SER A 111 16.08 -5.70 2.43
CA SER A 111 14.67 -5.74 2.06
C SER A 111 13.80 -5.19 3.20
N ALA A 112 12.88 -4.29 2.86
CA ALA A 112 11.96 -3.69 3.81
C ALA A 112 10.53 -4.17 3.62
N LEU A 113 10.11 -4.33 2.37
CA LEU A 113 8.75 -4.79 2.07
C LEU A 113 8.65 -5.41 0.68
N ILE A 114 7.61 -6.19 0.53
CA ILE A 114 7.12 -6.68 -0.76
C ILE A 114 5.95 -5.78 -1.14
N PHE A 115 6.03 -5.17 -2.31
CA PHE A 115 4.99 -4.30 -2.83
C PHE A 115 4.25 -5.01 -3.94
N LYS A 116 2.92 -5.08 -3.82
CA LYS A 116 2.03 -5.63 -4.83
C LYS A 116 1.12 -4.53 -5.39
N ALA A 117 1.06 -4.42 -6.72
CA ALA A 117 0.21 -3.48 -7.40
C ALA A 117 -0.85 -4.20 -8.23
N TYR A 118 -2.10 -3.78 -8.09
CA TYR A 118 -3.20 -4.29 -8.88
C TYR A 118 -3.28 -3.59 -10.24
N SER A 119 -3.36 -4.38 -11.32
CA SER A 119 -3.50 -3.89 -12.69
C SER A 119 -4.94 -3.46 -12.97
N SER A 120 -5.31 -2.24 -12.59
CA SER A 120 -6.68 -1.74 -12.73
C SER A 120 -7.03 -1.26 -14.14
N ASN A 121 -6.03 -0.92 -14.96
CA ASN A 121 -6.21 -0.21 -16.25
C ASN A 121 -5.58 -0.94 -17.45
N PHE A 122 -4.98 -2.12 -17.24
CA PHE A 122 -4.47 -2.97 -18.31
C PHE A 122 -4.53 -4.45 -17.89
N THR A 123 -4.38 -5.33 -18.87
CA THR A 123 -4.29 -6.79 -18.64
C THR A 123 -3.15 -7.39 -19.43
N ILE A 124 -2.42 -8.33 -18.80
CA ILE A 124 -1.46 -9.19 -19.49
C ILE A 124 -2.17 -10.49 -19.80
N LYS A 125 -2.23 -10.87 -21.08
CA LYS A 125 -2.90 -12.09 -21.56
C LYS A 125 -1.91 -13.09 -22.15
N GLY A 126 -2.28 -14.37 -22.12
CA GLY A 126 -1.50 -15.45 -22.71
C GLY A 126 -0.75 -16.25 -21.63
N PHE A 127 0.53 -16.41 -21.79
CA PHE A 127 1.37 -17.23 -20.92
C PHE A 127 1.80 -16.44 -19.68
N THR A 128 0.91 -16.37 -18.68
CA THR A 128 1.07 -15.51 -17.49
C THR A 128 1.10 -16.30 -16.19
N LYS A 129 1.76 -15.76 -15.17
CA LYS A 129 1.72 -16.21 -13.78
C LYS A 129 1.96 -15.01 -12.85
N ALA A 130 1.11 -14.87 -11.85
CA ALA A 130 1.30 -13.92 -10.75
C ALA A 130 1.24 -14.68 -9.42
N VAL A 131 1.87 -14.13 -8.39
CA VAL A 131 1.84 -14.67 -7.03
C VAL A 131 0.62 -14.11 -6.30
N GLU A 132 -0.09 -14.98 -5.61
CA GLU A 132 -1.25 -14.59 -4.81
C GLU A 132 -0.84 -13.84 -3.54
N GLU A 133 -1.70 -12.92 -3.08
CA GLU A 133 -1.41 -12.09 -1.90
C GLU A 133 -1.12 -12.93 -0.65
N GLY A 134 -1.88 -14.00 -0.43
CA GLY A 134 -1.68 -14.89 0.72
C GLY A 134 -0.32 -15.57 0.74
N GLU A 135 0.24 -15.93 -0.44
CA GLU A 135 1.60 -16.49 -0.55
C GLU A 135 2.66 -15.45 -0.15
N LEU A 136 2.49 -14.19 -0.61
CA LEU A 136 3.41 -13.09 -0.27
C LEU A 136 3.34 -12.73 1.22
N VAL A 137 2.15 -12.72 1.81
CA VAL A 137 1.97 -12.49 3.25
C VAL A 137 2.69 -13.56 4.08
N ASN A 138 2.57 -14.83 3.67
CA ASN A 138 3.27 -15.92 4.36
C ASN A 138 4.79 -15.81 4.23
N LEU A 139 5.29 -15.45 3.05
CA LEU A 139 6.71 -15.21 2.83
C LEU A 139 7.25 -14.04 3.67
N GLY A 140 6.47 -12.98 3.83
CA GLY A 140 6.88 -11.79 4.61
C GLY A 140 6.88 -11.98 6.12
N LYS A 141 6.38 -13.11 6.63
CA LYS A 141 6.39 -13.48 8.07
C LYS A 141 7.62 -14.26 8.49
N LEU A 142 8.45 -14.71 7.55
CA LEU A 142 9.69 -15.44 7.79
C LEU A 142 10.85 -14.48 8.06
#